data_54e28ce56eed1dfb1bc86ef3b6bc4c01
#
_entry.id   54e28ce56eed1dfb1bc86ef3b6bc4c01
#
_cell.length_a   1.000
_cell.length_b   1.000
_cell.length_c   1.000
_cell.angle_alpha   90.00
_cell.angle_beta   90.00
_cell.angle_gamma   90.00
#
_symmetry.space_group_name_H-M   'P 1'
#
loop_
_entity.id
_entity.type
_entity.pdbx_description
1 polymer ?
#
loop_
_entity_poly.entity_id
_entity_poly.type
_entity_poly.pdbx_seq_one_letter_code
_entity_poly.pdbx_strand_id
1 'polypeptide(L)'
;MATQQIAKQEEPISVRFTNRVIAEFTGGVGEVALSDFQRRLAQNYFIAADAALKNAEAARMRKSEKYRDPVPVTWANVNMESLAQAVVAAARIGLDPLQKNHVSLVPFKNNHTGKYELAFIEGYRGLELKAEKYALDMPTAVVVELVYSNDHFRVIKGDYRSPGDGYEFEITNPFDRGELRGGFYFHYYENNPRKNKLVVMPLKEILKRKPAHAAPEFWGGEKDVWENGRKVGTQKIEGWFEKMCWKTVFRAAYNDLTIDSEKIDADYRRLKQLEQDYEATVVAEEIAANANREPIDVDFEVKSDQPAEQLVEQPQQAPEPTEQPPDEGQSAFDFGDPAPAAATAGPGF
;
A
#
# COMPACT_ATOMS: atom_id res chain seq x y z
N MET A 1 -1.21 15.25 60.73
CA MET A 1 -2.09 15.58 59.57
C MET A 1 -1.63 14.77 58.37
N ALA A 2 -2.37 13.73 57.99
CA ALA A 2 -2.02 12.90 56.84
C ALA A 2 -2.56 13.57 55.58
N THR A 3 -1.65 14.02 54.72
CA THR A 3 -2.01 14.56 53.42
C THR A 3 -2.46 13.40 52.51
N GLN A 4 -3.75 13.30 52.29
CA GLN A 4 -4.30 12.39 51.30
C GLN A 4 -3.79 12.89 49.92
N GLN A 5 -2.87 12.14 49.31
CA GLN A 5 -2.57 12.27 47.89
C GLN A 5 -3.81 11.80 47.12
N ILE A 6 -4.55 12.75 46.59
CA ILE A 6 -5.62 12.51 45.64
C ILE A 6 -4.94 11.89 44.42
N ALA A 7 -5.13 10.60 44.19
CA ALA A 7 -4.69 9.91 42.99
C ALA A 7 -5.32 10.64 41.79
N LYS A 8 -4.50 11.25 40.95
CA LYS A 8 -4.93 11.92 39.73
C LYS A 8 -5.61 10.84 38.86
N GLN A 9 -6.91 10.89 38.77
CA GLN A 9 -7.68 9.94 37.96
C GLN A 9 -7.24 10.16 36.51
N GLU A 10 -6.59 9.14 35.89
CA GLU A 10 -6.17 9.24 34.51
C GLU A 10 -7.41 9.43 33.60
N GLU A 11 -7.34 10.40 32.72
CA GLU A 11 -8.42 10.62 31.74
C GLU A 11 -8.67 9.35 30.92
N PRO A 12 -9.94 8.99 30.66
CA PRO A 12 -10.27 7.86 29.80
C PRO A 12 -9.56 7.94 28.46
N ILE A 13 -9.11 6.80 27.96
CA ILE A 13 -8.35 6.73 26.71
C ILE A 13 -9.08 7.35 25.51
N SER A 14 -10.42 7.22 25.47
CA SER A 14 -11.26 7.86 24.45
C SER A 14 -11.20 9.38 24.50
N VAL A 15 -11.11 9.95 25.70
CA VAL A 15 -10.99 11.41 25.89
C VAL A 15 -9.58 11.85 25.44
N ARG A 16 -8.53 11.17 25.86
CA ARG A 16 -7.15 11.46 25.44
C ARG A 16 -7.00 11.39 23.92
N PHE A 17 -7.54 10.35 23.30
CA PHE A 17 -7.55 10.20 21.85
C PHE A 17 -8.29 11.35 21.16
N THR A 18 -9.52 11.64 21.60
CA THR A 18 -10.33 12.72 21.00
C THR A 18 -9.63 14.08 21.15
N ASN A 19 -9.09 14.39 22.34
CA ASN A 19 -8.35 15.62 22.58
C ASN A 19 -7.10 15.71 21.67
N ARG A 20 -6.40 14.62 21.45
CA ARG A 20 -5.23 14.60 20.53
C ARG A 20 -5.66 14.82 19.08
N VAL A 21 -6.73 14.16 18.63
CA VAL A 21 -7.29 14.39 17.29
C VAL A 21 -7.76 15.83 17.09
N ILE A 22 -8.43 16.41 18.09
CA ILE A 22 -8.84 17.83 18.06
C ILE A 22 -7.62 18.73 17.97
N ALA A 23 -6.60 18.50 18.81
CA ALA A 23 -5.36 19.28 18.77
C ALA A 23 -4.68 19.21 17.40
N GLU A 24 -4.70 18.08 16.74
CA GLU A 24 -4.12 17.91 15.42
C GLU A 24 -4.96 18.60 14.31
N PHE A 25 -6.29 18.56 14.41
CA PHE A 25 -7.16 19.34 13.51
C PHE A 25 -6.93 20.86 13.65
N THR A 26 -6.66 21.32 14.86
CA THR A 26 -6.46 22.76 15.17
C THR A 26 -5.00 23.18 15.04
N GLY A 27 -4.08 22.21 14.90
CA GLY A 27 -2.64 22.44 14.87
C GLY A 27 -2.17 23.43 13.80
N GLY A 28 -2.01 24.70 14.20
CA GLY A 28 -1.45 25.77 13.40
C GLY A 28 -2.38 26.90 12.99
N VAL A 29 -3.69 26.81 13.17
CA VAL A 29 -4.66 27.83 12.71
C VAL A 29 -5.75 28.12 13.76
N GLY A 30 -5.36 28.43 14.99
CA GLY A 30 -6.33 28.84 16.01
C GLY A 30 -7.47 27.84 16.32
N GLU A 31 -8.36 28.17 17.26
CA GLU A 31 -9.50 27.31 17.61
C GLU A 31 -10.51 27.20 16.45
N VAL A 32 -10.30 26.23 15.57
CA VAL A 32 -11.32 25.81 14.61
C VAL A 32 -12.20 24.76 15.29
N ALA A 33 -13.45 25.08 15.59
CA ALA A 33 -14.38 24.12 16.13
C ALA A 33 -14.61 23.00 15.09
N LEU A 34 -14.37 21.74 15.50
CA LEU A 34 -14.72 20.59 14.66
C LEU A 34 -16.20 20.62 14.31
N SER A 35 -16.53 20.38 13.05
CA SER A 35 -17.91 20.13 12.65
C SER A 35 -18.45 18.85 13.33
N ASP A 36 -19.78 18.73 13.45
CA ASP A 36 -20.39 17.52 14.01
C ASP A 36 -20.04 16.26 13.21
N PHE A 37 -19.84 16.42 11.92
CA PHE A 37 -19.35 15.33 11.05
C PHE A 37 -17.94 14.89 11.47
N GLN A 38 -17.00 15.82 11.63
CA GLN A 38 -15.62 15.52 12.02
C GLN A 38 -15.54 14.88 13.41
N ARG A 39 -16.39 15.33 14.36
CA ARG A 39 -16.45 14.71 15.70
C ARG A 39 -16.95 13.28 15.63
N ARG A 40 -18.02 13.01 14.88
CA ARG A 40 -18.54 11.65 14.68
C ARG A 40 -17.49 10.77 14.01
N LEU A 41 -16.78 11.29 13.02
CA LEU A 41 -15.75 10.55 12.32
C LEU A 41 -14.57 10.20 13.24
N ALA A 42 -14.14 11.13 14.10
CA ALA A 42 -13.14 10.85 15.12
C ALA A 42 -13.58 9.73 16.09
N GLN A 43 -14.86 9.72 16.49
CA GLN A 43 -15.42 8.64 17.32
C GLN A 43 -15.42 7.30 16.57
N ASN A 44 -15.77 7.29 15.27
CA ASN A 44 -15.72 6.10 14.44
C ASN A 44 -14.29 5.53 14.36
N TYR A 45 -13.29 6.39 14.21
CA TYR A 45 -11.89 5.99 14.22
C TYR A 45 -11.43 5.44 15.57
N PHE A 46 -11.89 6.01 16.68
CA PHE A 46 -11.61 5.46 18.00
C PHE A 46 -12.16 4.03 18.16
N ILE A 47 -13.43 3.82 17.78
CA ILE A 47 -14.07 2.51 17.84
C ILE A 47 -13.33 1.49 16.98
N ALA A 48 -12.97 1.86 15.76
CA ALA A 48 -12.26 0.98 14.84
C ALA A 48 -10.83 0.66 15.32
N ALA A 49 -10.10 1.65 15.85
CA ALA A 49 -8.77 1.47 16.42
C ALA A 49 -8.79 0.57 17.66
N ASP A 50 -9.75 0.79 18.57
CA ASP A 50 -9.91 -0.03 19.78
C ASP A 50 -10.20 -1.49 19.42
N ALA A 51 -11.09 -1.72 18.46
CA ALA A 51 -11.38 -3.06 17.94
C ALA A 51 -10.15 -3.71 17.28
N ALA A 52 -9.41 -2.97 16.48
CA ALA A 52 -8.21 -3.45 15.80
C ALA A 52 -7.12 -3.84 16.80
N LEU A 53 -6.86 -3.01 17.82
CA LEU A 53 -5.89 -3.30 18.87
C LEU A 53 -6.29 -4.54 19.69
N LYS A 54 -7.56 -4.65 20.11
CA LYS A 54 -8.06 -5.81 20.84
C LYS A 54 -7.93 -7.10 20.04
N ASN A 55 -8.26 -7.07 18.75
CA ASN A 55 -8.12 -8.23 17.87
C ASN A 55 -6.65 -8.64 17.69
N ALA A 56 -5.76 -7.66 17.49
CA ALA A 56 -4.34 -7.92 17.35
C ALA A 56 -3.72 -8.47 18.65
N GLU A 57 -4.11 -7.94 19.81
CA GLU A 57 -3.67 -8.48 21.11
C GLU A 57 -4.18 -9.90 21.32
N ALA A 58 -5.45 -10.18 21.01
CA ALA A 58 -5.98 -11.53 21.07
C ALA A 58 -5.22 -12.50 20.14
N ALA A 59 -4.85 -12.06 18.94
CA ALA A 59 -4.02 -12.84 18.02
C ALA A 59 -2.59 -13.05 18.58
N ARG A 60 -1.97 -12.02 19.17
CA ARG A 60 -0.69 -12.11 19.87
C ARG A 60 -0.73 -13.15 21.00
N MET A 61 -1.76 -13.11 21.84
CA MET A 61 -1.93 -14.02 22.96
C MET A 61 -2.15 -15.49 22.58
N ARG A 62 -2.64 -15.76 21.37
CA ARG A 62 -2.78 -17.14 20.83
C ARG A 62 -1.43 -17.76 20.43
N LYS A 63 -0.40 -16.94 20.18
CA LYS A 63 0.95 -17.44 19.89
C LYS A 63 1.56 -18.04 21.17
N SER A 64 2.32 -19.12 21.03
CA SER A 64 3.09 -19.66 22.17
C SER A 64 4.09 -18.61 22.65
N GLU A 65 4.46 -18.69 23.94
CA GLU A 65 5.31 -17.68 24.60
C GLU A 65 6.63 -17.41 23.86
N LYS A 66 7.23 -18.46 23.29
CA LYS A 66 8.47 -18.36 22.50
C LYS A 66 8.35 -17.47 21.27
N TYR A 67 7.16 -17.40 20.65
CA TYR A 67 6.91 -16.66 19.41
C TYR A 67 6.04 -15.42 19.62
N ARG A 68 5.76 -15.09 20.88
CA ARG A 68 4.94 -13.94 21.26
C ARG A 68 5.82 -12.70 21.34
N ASP A 69 5.43 -11.62 20.64
CA ASP A 69 6.08 -10.32 20.83
C ASP A 69 5.99 -9.92 22.32
N PRO A 70 7.09 -9.48 22.95
CA PRO A 70 7.08 -9.07 24.37
C PRO A 70 6.22 -7.82 24.61
N VAL A 71 6.02 -6.97 23.61
CA VAL A 71 5.25 -5.73 23.74
C VAL A 71 3.76 -6.01 23.51
N PRO A 72 2.87 -5.76 24.49
CA PRO A 72 1.42 -5.91 24.30
C PRO A 72 0.84 -4.92 23.28
N VAL A 73 -0.13 -5.36 22.47
CA VAL A 73 -0.83 -4.52 21.50
C VAL A 73 -1.96 -3.77 22.23
N THR A 74 -1.61 -2.73 22.95
CA THR A 74 -2.54 -1.94 23.76
C THR A 74 -2.35 -0.44 23.53
N TRP A 75 -3.33 0.35 23.90
CA TRP A 75 -3.27 1.80 23.80
C TRP A 75 -2.05 2.44 24.47
N ALA A 76 -1.50 1.84 25.51
CA ALA A 76 -0.29 2.32 26.19
C ALA A 76 0.94 2.27 25.28
N ASN A 77 0.96 1.34 24.34
CA ASN A 77 2.08 1.12 23.43
C ASN A 77 1.83 1.65 22.01
N VAL A 78 0.71 2.38 21.78
CA VAL A 78 0.40 3.01 20.50
C VAL A 78 1.09 4.38 20.40
N ASN A 79 1.58 4.70 19.24
CA ASN A 79 1.99 6.06 18.88
C ASN A 79 0.74 6.93 18.64
N MET A 80 0.25 7.54 19.71
CA MET A 80 -1.00 8.33 19.68
C MET A 80 -0.89 9.55 18.75
N GLU A 81 0.29 10.13 18.62
CA GLU A 81 0.52 11.29 17.75
C GLU A 81 0.39 10.90 16.27
N SER A 82 1.11 9.85 15.87
CA SER A 82 1.04 9.29 14.54
C SER A 82 -0.40 8.90 14.16
N LEU A 83 -1.11 8.24 15.10
CA LEU A 83 -2.50 7.86 14.91
C LEU A 83 -3.41 9.06 14.73
N ALA A 84 -3.29 10.11 15.55
CA ALA A 84 -4.11 11.31 15.43
C ALA A 84 -3.91 12.03 14.09
N GLN A 85 -2.66 12.15 13.63
CA GLN A 85 -2.33 12.72 12.32
C GLN A 85 -2.95 11.90 11.17
N ALA A 86 -2.86 10.58 11.24
CA ALA A 86 -3.45 9.69 10.24
C ALA A 86 -4.99 9.78 10.22
N VAL A 87 -5.62 9.86 11.39
CA VAL A 87 -7.07 10.04 11.51
C VAL A 87 -7.51 11.36 10.87
N VAL A 88 -6.79 12.46 11.13
CA VAL A 88 -7.09 13.76 10.52
C VAL A 88 -6.95 13.69 8.99
N ALA A 89 -5.86 13.11 8.50
CA ALA A 89 -5.62 12.95 7.08
C ALA A 89 -6.71 12.12 6.39
N ALA A 90 -7.05 10.96 6.97
CA ALA A 90 -8.09 10.08 6.44
C ALA A 90 -9.49 10.73 6.49
N ALA A 91 -9.78 11.46 7.58
CA ALA A 91 -11.05 12.17 7.72
C ALA A 91 -11.22 13.30 6.69
N ARG A 92 -10.15 14.00 6.33
CA ARG A 92 -10.18 15.04 5.29
C ARG A 92 -10.37 14.48 3.88
N ILE A 93 -10.01 13.23 3.66
CA ILE A 93 -10.31 12.51 2.41
C ILE A 93 -11.76 12.01 2.40
N GLY A 94 -12.40 11.89 3.57
CA GLY A 94 -13.76 11.35 3.72
C GLY A 94 -13.78 9.84 3.96
N LEU A 95 -12.64 9.23 4.31
CA LEU A 95 -12.57 7.82 4.68
C LEU A 95 -13.27 7.61 6.03
N ASP A 96 -14.14 6.61 6.13
CA ASP A 96 -14.84 6.24 7.36
C ASP A 96 -14.62 4.75 7.65
N PRO A 97 -13.96 4.39 8.77
CA PRO A 97 -13.64 3.00 9.09
C PRO A 97 -14.87 2.14 9.41
N LEU A 98 -16.02 2.75 9.73
CA LEU A 98 -17.28 2.03 9.94
C LEU A 98 -18.03 1.73 8.64
N GLN A 99 -17.65 2.38 7.54
CA GLN A 99 -18.20 2.06 6.24
C GLN A 99 -17.46 0.89 5.61
N LYS A 100 -18.25 -0.05 5.08
CA LYS A 100 -17.70 -1.26 4.47
C LYS A 100 -16.82 -0.94 3.28
N ASN A 101 -15.58 -1.44 3.30
CA ASN A 101 -14.58 -1.29 2.24
C ASN A 101 -14.06 0.14 2.02
N HIS A 102 -14.20 1.05 2.99
CA HIS A 102 -13.55 2.36 2.95
C HIS A 102 -12.10 2.25 3.42
N VAL A 103 -11.88 1.95 4.68
CA VAL A 103 -10.56 1.82 5.28
C VAL A 103 -10.58 0.80 6.39
N SER A 104 -9.49 0.05 6.55
CA SER A 104 -9.27 -0.87 7.66
C SER A 104 -8.02 -0.43 8.41
N LEU A 105 -8.08 -0.44 9.75
CA LEU A 105 -6.93 -0.13 10.58
C LEU A 105 -6.22 -1.42 10.97
N VAL A 106 -4.92 -1.47 10.72
CA VAL A 106 -4.09 -2.64 10.99
C VAL A 106 -2.91 -2.22 11.89
N PRO A 107 -2.87 -2.67 13.16
CA PRO A 107 -1.74 -2.41 14.04
C PRO A 107 -0.47 -3.12 13.54
N PHE A 108 0.63 -2.41 13.48
CA PHE A 108 1.95 -2.95 13.21
C PHE A 108 2.99 -2.33 14.14
N LYS A 109 4.07 -3.04 14.39
CA LYS A 109 5.15 -2.56 15.26
C LYS A 109 6.16 -1.78 14.43
N ASN A 110 6.35 -0.52 14.77
CA ASN A 110 7.41 0.28 14.20
C ASN A 110 8.73 -0.01 14.92
N ASN A 111 9.67 -0.60 14.22
CA ASN A 111 10.95 -1.02 14.80
C ASN A 111 11.85 0.16 15.21
N HIS A 112 11.64 1.36 14.66
CA HIS A 112 12.40 2.55 15.01
C HIS A 112 11.94 3.15 16.34
N THR A 113 10.62 3.16 16.57
CA THR A 113 10.04 3.76 17.79
C THR A 113 9.78 2.72 18.88
N GLY A 114 9.77 1.44 18.56
CA GLY A 114 9.36 0.35 19.42
C GLY A 114 7.87 0.35 19.81
N LYS A 115 7.08 1.28 19.25
CA LYS A 115 5.65 1.43 19.49
C LYS A 115 4.83 0.82 18.35
N TYR A 116 3.55 0.56 18.63
CA TYR A 116 2.59 0.22 17.59
C TYR A 116 2.08 1.47 16.87
N GLU A 117 2.03 1.38 15.57
CA GLU A 117 1.34 2.30 14.67
C GLU A 117 0.15 1.57 14.02
N LEU A 118 -0.77 2.33 13.47
CA LEU A 118 -1.91 1.77 12.75
C LEU A 118 -1.79 2.17 11.27
N ALA A 119 -1.65 1.18 10.40
CA ALA A 119 -1.75 1.38 8.98
C ALA A 119 -3.23 1.55 8.58
N PHE A 120 -3.48 2.48 7.67
CA PHE A 120 -4.79 2.77 7.12
C PHE A 120 -4.89 2.12 5.75
N ILE A 121 -5.34 0.86 5.71
CA ILE A 121 -5.43 0.07 4.48
C ILE A 121 -6.74 0.40 3.77
N GLU A 122 -6.62 1.08 2.64
CA GLU A 122 -7.76 1.49 1.84
C GLU A 122 -8.47 0.28 1.22
N GLY A 123 -9.77 0.20 1.43
CA GLY A 123 -10.65 -0.70 0.69
C GLY A 123 -10.91 -0.18 -0.72
N TYR A 124 -11.60 -0.96 -1.55
CA TYR A 124 -11.85 -0.55 -2.93
C TYR A 124 -12.70 0.73 -3.06
N ARG A 125 -13.64 0.98 -2.13
CA ARG A 125 -14.40 2.24 -2.07
C ARG A 125 -13.56 3.41 -1.54
N GLY A 126 -12.60 3.13 -0.67
CA GLY A 126 -11.65 4.16 -0.22
C GLY A 126 -10.74 4.63 -1.34
N LEU A 127 -10.33 3.72 -2.24
CA LEU A 127 -9.56 4.07 -3.44
C LEU A 127 -10.37 4.97 -4.39
N GLU A 128 -11.67 4.71 -4.55
CA GLU A 128 -12.56 5.56 -5.34
C GLU A 128 -12.60 6.99 -4.79
N LEU A 129 -12.87 7.16 -3.49
CA LEU A 129 -12.86 8.47 -2.82
C LEU A 129 -11.52 9.19 -2.95
N LYS A 130 -10.42 8.45 -2.81
CA LYS A 130 -9.07 9.00 -2.97
C LYS A 130 -8.82 9.47 -4.41
N ALA A 131 -9.26 8.69 -5.40
CA ALA A 131 -9.15 9.05 -6.80
C ALA A 131 -9.98 10.31 -7.13
N GLU A 132 -11.23 10.41 -6.64
CA GLU A 132 -12.07 11.61 -6.81
C GLU A 132 -11.38 12.88 -6.31
N LYS A 133 -10.62 12.78 -5.21
CA LYS A 133 -9.90 13.93 -4.65
C LYS A 133 -8.61 14.25 -5.40
N TYR A 134 -7.83 13.24 -5.76
CA TYR A 134 -6.42 13.41 -6.18
C TYR A 134 -6.11 13.09 -7.63
N ALA A 135 -7.05 12.49 -8.39
CA ALA A 135 -6.77 12.21 -9.79
C ALA A 135 -6.59 13.50 -10.61
N LEU A 136 -5.67 13.45 -11.56
CA LEU A 136 -5.40 14.54 -12.50
C LEU A 136 -6.64 14.81 -13.36
N ASP A 137 -7.26 13.74 -13.83
CA ASP A 137 -8.46 13.78 -14.64
C ASP A 137 -9.32 12.55 -14.31
N MET A 138 -10.44 12.81 -13.65
CA MET A 138 -11.34 11.73 -13.22
C MET A 138 -12.22 11.31 -14.39
N PRO A 139 -12.30 10.01 -14.73
CA PRO A 139 -13.25 9.52 -15.72
C PRO A 139 -14.69 9.88 -15.35
N THR A 140 -15.53 10.13 -16.34
CA THR A 140 -16.99 10.31 -16.15
C THR A 140 -17.61 9.04 -15.58
N ALA A 141 -17.09 7.87 -15.99
CA ALA A 141 -17.48 6.57 -15.43
C ALA A 141 -16.30 5.59 -15.45
N VAL A 142 -16.22 4.75 -14.43
CA VAL A 142 -15.31 3.60 -14.37
C VAL A 142 -16.15 2.33 -14.40
N VAL A 143 -16.09 1.61 -15.51
CA VAL A 143 -16.79 0.32 -15.66
C VAL A 143 -15.84 -0.79 -15.29
N VAL A 144 -16.28 -1.75 -14.45
CA VAL A 144 -15.51 -2.91 -14.02
C VAL A 144 -16.38 -4.15 -14.10
N GLU A 145 -15.98 -5.10 -14.96
CA GLU A 145 -16.72 -6.33 -15.17
C GLU A 145 -15.82 -7.56 -15.21
N LEU A 146 -16.38 -8.69 -14.81
CA LEU A 146 -15.80 -10.02 -15.04
C LEU A 146 -16.34 -10.60 -16.34
N VAL A 147 -15.49 -11.31 -17.06
CA VAL A 147 -15.80 -11.94 -18.35
C VAL A 147 -15.73 -13.45 -18.20
N TYR A 148 -16.77 -14.14 -18.63
CA TYR A 148 -16.89 -15.59 -18.59
C TYR A 148 -16.92 -16.18 -20.00
N SER A 149 -16.80 -17.51 -20.08
CA SER A 149 -16.67 -18.21 -21.36
C SER A 149 -17.89 -18.09 -22.28
N ASN A 150 -19.07 -17.89 -21.71
CA ASN A 150 -20.33 -17.79 -22.45
C ASN A 150 -20.75 -16.34 -22.70
N ASP A 151 -20.00 -15.35 -22.19
CA ASP A 151 -20.26 -13.95 -22.48
C ASP A 151 -19.74 -13.59 -23.89
N HIS A 152 -20.40 -12.66 -24.54
CA HIS A 152 -19.86 -12.01 -25.72
C HIS A 152 -19.02 -10.81 -25.30
N PHE A 153 -17.71 -10.85 -25.56
CA PHE A 153 -16.80 -9.75 -25.25
C PHE A 153 -15.86 -9.47 -26.42
N ARG A 154 -15.86 -8.24 -26.91
CA ARG A 154 -15.00 -7.80 -28.00
C ARG A 154 -14.31 -6.49 -27.64
N VAL A 155 -13.01 -6.46 -27.78
CA VAL A 155 -12.18 -5.26 -27.59
C VAL A 155 -12.18 -4.43 -28.87
N ILE A 156 -12.41 -3.13 -28.74
CA ILE A 156 -12.28 -2.15 -29.81
C ILE A 156 -11.13 -1.22 -29.41
N LYS A 157 -10.00 -1.37 -30.12
CA LYS A 157 -8.85 -0.47 -29.89
C LYS A 157 -8.99 0.79 -30.72
N GLY A 158 -8.78 1.93 -30.05
CA GLY A 158 -8.69 3.20 -30.73
C GLY A 158 -7.49 3.25 -31.68
N ASP A 159 -7.67 3.93 -32.80
CA ASP A 159 -6.61 4.20 -33.78
C ASP A 159 -6.55 5.71 -34.12
N TYR A 160 -5.71 6.09 -35.09
CA TYR A 160 -5.57 7.49 -35.49
C TYR A 160 -6.84 8.10 -36.13
N ARG A 161 -7.78 7.25 -36.62
CA ARG A 161 -9.04 7.70 -37.26
C ARG A 161 -10.17 7.76 -36.22
N SER A 162 -10.19 6.78 -35.31
CA SER A 162 -11.17 6.67 -34.23
C SER A 162 -10.41 6.55 -32.91
N PRO A 163 -9.86 7.65 -32.37
CA PRO A 163 -9.08 7.59 -31.16
C PRO A 163 -9.97 7.37 -29.94
N GLY A 164 -9.44 6.55 -29.01
CA GLY A 164 -10.14 6.10 -27.80
C GLY A 164 -10.57 4.65 -27.91
N ASP A 165 -10.31 3.93 -26.84
CA ASP A 165 -10.72 2.53 -26.74
C ASP A 165 -12.24 2.40 -26.56
N GLY A 166 -12.77 1.24 -26.90
CA GLY A 166 -14.15 0.84 -26.66
C GLY A 166 -14.27 -0.66 -26.49
N TYR A 167 -15.45 -1.13 -26.22
CA TYR A 167 -15.73 -2.56 -26.12
C TYR A 167 -17.19 -2.86 -26.47
N GLU A 168 -17.45 -4.11 -26.82
CA GLU A 168 -18.80 -4.71 -26.85
C GLU A 168 -18.84 -5.77 -25.77
N PHE A 169 -19.86 -5.74 -24.94
CA PHE A 169 -20.04 -6.71 -23.87
C PHE A 169 -21.51 -7.03 -23.68
N GLU A 170 -21.82 -8.33 -23.72
CA GLU A 170 -23.17 -8.85 -23.55
C GLU A 170 -23.11 -10.12 -22.70
N ILE A 171 -23.91 -10.16 -21.65
CA ILE A 171 -24.15 -11.36 -20.85
C ILE A 171 -25.27 -12.15 -21.53
N THR A 172 -24.91 -13.18 -22.30
CA THR A 172 -25.89 -13.96 -23.10
C THR A 172 -26.83 -14.77 -22.23
N ASN A 173 -26.35 -15.33 -21.13
CA ASN A 173 -27.15 -16.03 -20.14
C ASN A 173 -26.70 -15.69 -18.72
N PRO A 174 -27.44 -14.85 -17.96
CA PRO A 174 -27.04 -14.41 -16.63
C PRO A 174 -27.03 -15.53 -15.58
N PHE A 175 -27.67 -16.68 -15.84
CA PHE A 175 -27.73 -17.82 -14.92
C PHE A 175 -26.67 -18.90 -15.22
N ASP A 176 -26.08 -18.87 -16.41
CA ASP A 176 -25.01 -19.78 -16.83
C ASP A 176 -24.00 -19.00 -17.70
N ARG A 177 -23.10 -18.32 -17.08
CA ARG A 177 -22.04 -17.57 -17.75
C ARG A 177 -20.82 -18.43 -18.08
N GLY A 178 -20.79 -19.69 -17.59
CA GLY A 178 -19.66 -20.61 -17.79
C GLY A 178 -18.46 -20.30 -16.90
N GLU A 179 -17.25 -20.56 -17.40
CA GLU A 179 -15.99 -20.39 -16.65
C GLU A 179 -15.48 -18.94 -16.67
N LEU A 180 -14.98 -18.48 -15.54
CA LEU A 180 -14.33 -17.17 -15.44
C LEU A 180 -13.06 -17.12 -16.31
N ARG A 181 -12.98 -16.21 -17.25
CA ARG A 181 -11.84 -15.98 -18.16
C ARG A 181 -10.95 -14.83 -17.69
N GLY A 182 -11.51 -13.86 -17.00
CA GLY A 182 -10.81 -12.69 -16.51
C GLY A 182 -11.76 -11.57 -16.19
N GLY A 183 -11.31 -10.35 -16.39
CA GLY A 183 -12.14 -9.15 -16.23
C GLY A 183 -11.57 -8.00 -17.04
N PHE A 184 -12.27 -6.92 -17.06
CA PHE A 184 -11.78 -5.68 -17.66
C PHE A 184 -12.23 -4.49 -16.83
N TYR A 185 -11.53 -3.38 -17.04
CA TYR A 185 -12.03 -2.08 -16.65
C TYR A 185 -11.95 -1.10 -17.83
N PHE A 186 -12.86 -0.13 -17.81
CA PHE A 186 -12.96 0.87 -18.84
C PHE A 186 -13.13 2.24 -18.20
N HIS A 187 -12.22 3.15 -18.52
CA HIS A 187 -12.29 4.57 -18.15
C HIS A 187 -13.02 5.31 -19.27
N TYR A 188 -14.19 5.81 -18.97
CA TYR A 188 -15.01 6.56 -19.91
C TYR A 188 -14.90 8.06 -19.63
N TYR A 189 -14.53 8.82 -20.64
CA TYR A 189 -14.46 10.29 -20.62
C TYR A 189 -15.44 10.85 -21.63
N GLU A 190 -16.60 11.33 -21.16
CA GLU A 190 -17.66 11.88 -22.01
C GLU A 190 -17.18 13.05 -22.86
N ASN A 191 -16.48 13.99 -22.23
CA ASN A 191 -16.01 15.21 -22.89
C ASN A 191 -14.73 15.02 -23.71
N ASN A 192 -14.04 13.88 -23.57
CA ASN A 192 -12.82 13.59 -24.32
C ASN A 192 -12.70 12.09 -24.62
N PRO A 193 -13.45 11.57 -25.58
CA PRO A 193 -13.42 10.14 -25.93
C PRO A 193 -12.04 9.60 -26.32
N ARG A 194 -11.10 10.50 -26.72
CA ARG A 194 -9.72 10.11 -27.00
C ARG A 194 -8.97 9.57 -25.78
N LYS A 195 -9.42 9.93 -24.58
CA LYS A 195 -8.86 9.42 -23.32
C LYS A 195 -9.49 8.10 -22.88
N ASN A 196 -10.54 7.64 -23.55
CA ASN A 196 -11.15 6.37 -23.22
C ASN A 196 -10.11 5.24 -23.26
N LYS A 197 -10.03 4.49 -22.18
CA LYS A 197 -9.02 3.46 -21.99
C LYS A 197 -9.67 2.16 -21.54
N LEU A 198 -9.45 1.10 -22.31
CA LEU A 198 -9.86 -0.25 -21.96
C LEU A 198 -8.65 -1.09 -21.57
N VAL A 199 -8.71 -1.72 -20.41
CA VAL A 199 -7.70 -2.67 -19.94
C VAL A 199 -8.35 -4.00 -19.64
N VAL A 200 -7.86 -5.04 -20.30
CA VAL A 200 -8.31 -6.42 -20.09
C VAL A 200 -7.30 -7.13 -19.21
N MET A 201 -7.79 -7.78 -18.17
CA MET A 201 -7.00 -8.55 -17.22
C MET A 201 -7.39 -10.03 -17.32
N PRO A 202 -6.60 -10.87 -18.01
CA PRO A 202 -6.82 -12.32 -18.00
C PRO A 202 -6.79 -12.87 -16.58
N LEU A 203 -7.50 -13.97 -16.32
CA LEU A 203 -7.56 -14.58 -14.99
C LEU A 203 -6.17 -14.84 -14.39
N LYS A 204 -5.22 -15.26 -15.21
CA LYS A 204 -3.82 -15.43 -14.78
C LYS A 204 -3.20 -14.16 -14.19
N GLU A 205 -3.49 -13.00 -14.77
CA GLU A 205 -2.99 -11.71 -14.27
C GLU A 205 -3.69 -11.27 -12.98
N ILE A 206 -4.97 -11.59 -12.85
CA ILE A 206 -5.73 -11.37 -11.60
C ILE A 206 -5.12 -12.23 -10.48
N LEU A 207 -4.84 -13.51 -10.76
CA LEU A 207 -4.29 -14.44 -9.78
C LEU A 207 -2.87 -14.10 -9.32
N LYS A 208 -2.04 -13.47 -10.16
CA LYS A 208 -0.72 -12.96 -9.74
C LYS A 208 -0.81 -11.90 -8.63
N ARG A 209 -1.95 -11.23 -8.50
CA ARG A 209 -2.19 -10.20 -7.47
C ARG A 209 -2.85 -10.76 -6.20
N LYS A 210 -3.10 -12.09 -6.16
CA LYS A 210 -3.55 -12.77 -4.96
C LYS A 210 -2.44 -12.73 -3.92
N PRO A 211 -2.71 -12.26 -2.67
CA PRO A 211 -1.70 -12.30 -1.62
C PRO A 211 -1.21 -13.73 -1.33
N ALA A 212 0.07 -13.90 -1.04
CA ALA A 212 0.68 -15.21 -0.77
C ALA A 212 -0.04 -15.96 0.38
N HIS A 213 -0.45 -15.22 1.41
CA HIS A 213 -1.17 -15.76 2.58
C HIS A 213 -2.68 -15.42 2.54
N ALA A 214 -3.27 -15.43 1.35
CA ALA A 214 -4.69 -15.17 1.19
C ALA A 214 -5.52 -16.25 1.89
N ALA A 215 -6.43 -15.84 2.78
CA ALA A 215 -7.29 -16.76 3.50
C ALA A 215 -8.25 -17.50 2.54
N PRO A 216 -8.38 -18.84 2.69
CA PRO A 216 -9.27 -19.65 1.83
C PRO A 216 -10.73 -19.21 1.88
N GLU A 217 -11.19 -18.62 2.96
CA GLU A 217 -12.54 -18.08 3.11
C GLU A 217 -12.87 -16.99 2.08
N PHE A 218 -11.86 -16.30 1.57
CA PHE A 218 -12.03 -15.25 0.55
C PHE A 218 -11.69 -15.75 -0.86
N TRP A 219 -10.53 -16.38 -1.02
CA TRP A 219 -10.03 -16.76 -2.33
C TRP A 219 -10.34 -18.20 -2.72
N GLY A 220 -10.96 -18.96 -1.84
CA GLY A 220 -11.11 -20.39 -2.00
C GLY A 220 -9.78 -21.14 -1.80
N GLY A 221 -9.85 -22.44 -1.73
CA GLY A 221 -8.69 -23.31 -1.55
C GLY A 221 -8.88 -24.34 -0.44
N GLU A 222 -7.78 -24.86 0.08
CA GLU A 222 -7.79 -25.85 1.14
C GLU A 222 -7.50 -25.20 2.48
N LYS A 223 -8.23 -25.62 3.50
CA LYS A 223 -8.03 -25.21 4.89
C LYS A 223 -7.73 -26.42 5.75
N ASP A 224 -6.67 -26.35 6.52
CA ASP A 224 -6.33 -27.39 7.48
C ASP A 224 -7.33 -27.45 8.62
N VAL A 225 -7.84 -28.64 8.90
CA VAL A 225 -8.71 -28.94 10.03
C VAL A 225 -7.85 -29.50 11.16
N TRP A 226 -7.93 -28.84 12.31
CA TRP A 226 -7.17 -29.20 13.49
C TRP A 226 -8.11 -29.63 14.61
N GLU A 227 -7.85 -30.79 15.20
CA GLU A 227 -8.51 -31.27 16.43
C GLU A 227 -7.45 -31.58 17.49
N ASN A 228 -7.66 -31.08 18.70
CA ASN A 228 -6.73 -31.27 19.83
C ASN A 228 -5.25 -30.97 19.49
N GLY A 229 -5.01 -29.95 18.65
CA GLY A 229 -3.65 -29.55 18.26
C GLY A 229 -2.99 -30.44 17.20
N ARG A 230 -3.72 -31.40 16.61
CA ARG A 230 -3.25 -32.26 15.52
C ARG A 230 -4.04 -31.95 14.25
N LYS A 231 -3.34 -31.91 13.12
CA LYS A 231 -4.00 -31.80 11.81
C LYS A 231 -4.69 -33.12 11.50
N VAL A 232 -6.03 -33.11 11.40
CA VAL A 232 -6.86 -34.28 11.13
C VAL A 232 -7.28 -34.39 9.65
N GLY A 233 -7.12 -33.31 8.90
CA GLY A 233 -7.48 -33.32 7.46
C GLY A 233 -7.38 -31.96 6.83
N THR A 234 -7.85 -31.87 5.58
CA THR A 234 -8.05 -30.62 4.85
C THR A 234 -9.50 -30.54 4.38
N GLN A 235 -10.08 -29.35 4.47
CA GLN A 235 -11.41 -29.05 3.96
C GLN A 235 -11.28 -28.09 2.78
N LYS A 236 -11.93 -28.41 1.66
CA LYS A 236 -12.02 -27.50 0.53
C LYS A 236 -13.04 -26.41 0.83
N ILE A 237 -12.64 -25.16 0.67
CA ILE A 237 -13.48 -23.98 0.86
C ILE A 237 -13.60 -23.29 -0.50
N GLU A 238 -14.83 -23.03 -0.92
CA GLU A 238 -15.11 -22.32 -2.18
C GLU A 238 -14.72 -20.86 -2.11
N GLY A 239 -14.96 -20.22 -0.96
CA GLY A 239 -14.67 -18.81 -0.73
C GLY A 239 -15.56 -17.86 -1.54
N TRP A 240 -15.10 -16.62 -1.66
CA TRP A 240 -15.72 -15.56 -2.47
C TRP A 240 -14.86 -15.25 -3.70
N PHE A 241 -14.39 -16.30 -4.38
CA PHE A 241 -13.37 -16.22 -5.43
C PHE A 241 -13.67 -15.17 -6.49
N GLU A 242 -14.84 -15.22 -7.11
CA GLU A 242 -15.24 -14.27 -8.15
C GLU A 242 -15.31 -12.83 -7.62
N LYS A 243 -15.82 -12.65 -6.40
CA LYS A 243 -15.86 -11.33 -5.78
C LYS A 243 -14.47 -10.79 -5.49
N MET A 244 -13.51 -11.66 -5.18
CA MET A 244 -12.11 -11.25 -4.99
C MET A 244 -11.45 -10.92 -6.33
N CYS A 245 -11.74 -11.67 -7.39
CA CYS A 245 -11.31 -11.34 -8.75
C CYS A 245 -11.85 -9.97 -9.17
N TRP A 246 -13.15 -9.73 -8.98
CA TRP A 246 -13.77 -8.44 -9.28
C TRP A 246 -13.12 -7.28 -8.50
N LYS A 247 -12.91 -7.45 -7.19
CA LYS A 247 -12.21 -6.45 -6.36
C LYS A 247 -10.81 -6.16 -6.87
N THR A 248 -10.10 -7.17 -7.38
CA THR A 248 -8.75 -7.01 -7.92
C THR A 248 -8.77 -6.17 -9.19
N VAL A 249 -9.72 -6.40 -10.09
CA VAL A 249 -9.91 -5.57 -11.29
C VAL A 249 -10.32 -4.14 -10.92
N PHE A 250 -11.23 -3.99 -9.94
CA PHE A 250 -11.66 -2.68 -9.45
C PHE A 250 -10.49 -1.87 -8.88
N ARG A 251 -9.68 -2.49 -8.01
CA ARG A 251 -8.48 -1.83 -7.48
C ARG A 251 -7.48 -1.45 -8.58
N ALA A 252 -7.34 -2.30 -9.61
CA ALA A 252 -6.49 -1.99 -10.75
C ALA A 252 -7.01 -0.77 -11.51
N ALA A 253 -8.33 -0.65 -11.72
CA ALA A 253 -8.94 0.48 -12.41
C ALA A 253 -8.61 1.82 -11.72
N TYR A 254 -8.80 1.90 -10.41
CA TYR A 254 -8.54 3.14 -9.68
C TYR A 254 -7.05 3.43 -9.46
N ASN A 255 -6.22 2.40 -9.32
CA ASN A 255 -4.76 2.56 -9.23
C ASN A 255 -4.10 2.96 -10.57
N ASP A 256 -4.78 2.76 -11.68
CA ASP A 256 -4.31 3.17 -13.02
C ASP A 256 -4.59 4.67 -13.32
N LEU A 257 -5.33 5.35 -12.45
CA LEU A 257 -5.57 6.78 -12.57
C LEU A 257 -4.32 7.56 -12.17
N THR A 258 -3.92 8.50 -13.02
CA THR A 258 -2.78 9.39 -12.72
C THR A 258 -3.16 10.34 -11.59
N ILE A 259 -2.33 10.38 -10.55
CA ILE A 259 -2.47 11.34 -9.46
C ILE A 259 -1.90 12.69 -9.89
N ASP A 260 -2.63 13.74 -9.60
CA ASP A 260 -2.22 15.10 -9.85
C ASP A 260 -1.20 15.55 -8.79
N SER A 261 0.02 15.84 -9.23
CA SER A 261 1.09 16.27 -8.33
C SER A 261 0.77 17.58 -7.61
N GLU A 262 -0.05 18.46 -8.20
CA GLU A 262 -0.47 19.70 -7.58
C GLU A 262 -1.49 19.49 -6.45
N LYS A 263 -2.26 18.41 -6.53
CA LYS A 263 -3.23 18.03 -5.49
C LYS A 263 -2.62 17.26 -4.32
N ILE A 264 -1.38 16.77 -4.45
CA ILE A 264 -0.69 16.02 -3.38
C ILE A 264 -0.43 16.93 -2.19
N ASP A 265 -1.25 16.79 -1.16
CA ASP A 265 -1.16 17.51 0.10
C ASP A 265 -0.42 16.72 1.20
N ALA A 266 -0.35 17.29 2.40
CA ALA A 266 0.24 16.63 3.56
C ALA A 266 -0.55 15.37 3.98
N ASP A 267 -1.86 15.38 3.80
CA ASP A 267 -2.74 14.26 4.16
C ASP A 267 -2.46 13.04 3.28
N TYR A 268 -2.33 13.23 1.96
CA TYR A 268 -1.94 12.18 1.02
C TYR A 268 -0.59 11.58 1.38
N ARG A 269 0.42 12.44 1.59
CA ARG A 269 1.78 12.00 1.94
C ARG A 269 1.81 11.20 3.23
N ARG A 270 1.05 11.64 4.24
CA ARG A 270 0.99 10.97 5.54
C ARG A 270 0.43 9.55 5.43
N LEU A 271 -0.70 9.38 4.76
CA LEU A 271 -1.29 8.05 4.58
C LEU A 271 -0.40 7.14 3.74
N LYS A 272 0.22 7.70 2.70
CA LYS A 272 1.15 6.94 1.84
C LYS A 272 2.40 6.49 2.60
N GLN A 273 2.94 7.32 3.48
CA GLN A 273 4.07 6.94 4.33
C GLN A 273 3.72 5.78 5.26
N LEU A 274 2.56 5.83 5.92
CA LEU A 274 2.10 4.74 6.80
C LEU A 274 1.87 3.43 6.04
N GLU A 275 1.35 3.50 4.82
CA GLU A 275 1.20 2.33 3.95
C GLU A 275 2.57 1.71 3.63
N GLN A 276 3.56 2.52 3.25
CA GLN A 276 4.92 2.08 2.96
C GLN A 276 5.62 1.49 4.19
N ASP A 277 5.49 2.10 5.34
CA ASP A 277 6.07 1.61 6.60
C ASP A 277 5.47 0.24 6.99
N TYR A 278 4.16 0.08 6.77
CA TYR A 278 3.48 -1.20 6.99
C TYR A 278 3.97 -2.26 6.00
N GLU A 279 4.00 -1.97 4.70
CA GLU A 279 4.48 -2.89 3.67
C GLU A 279 5.92 -3.33 3.94
N ALA A 280 6.80 -2.41 4.31
CA ALA A 280 8.18 -2.71 4.68
C ALA A 280 8.25 -3.65 5.91
N THR A 281 7.38 -3.45 6.90
CA THR A 281 7.31 -4.32 8.07
C THR A 281 6.85 -5.73 7.70
N VAL A 282 5.81 -5.86 6.86
CA VAL A 282 5.29 -7.16 6.40
C VAL A 282 6.37 -7.91 5.60
N VAL A 283 7.08 -7.23 4.70
CA VAL A 283 8.17 -7.83 3.92
C VAL A 283 9.31 -8.28 4.85
N ALA A 284 9.69 -7.48 5.84
CA ALA A 284 10.72 -7.85 6.80
C ALA A 284 10.32 -9.08 7.65
N GLU A 285 9.05 -9.17 8.07
CA GLU A 285 8.54 -10.33 8.79
C GLU A 285 8.51 -11.59 7.91
N GLU A 286 8.16 -11.46 6.63
CA GLU A 286 8.17 -12.56 5.67
C GLU A 286 9.59 -13.07 5.41
N ILE A 287 10.56 -12.15 5.21
CA ILE A 287 11.98 -12.50 5.07
C ILE A 287 12.47 -13.22 6.33
N ALA A 288 12.18 -12.70 7.53
CA ALA A 288 12.58 -13.33 8.80
C ALA A 288 11.95 -14.71 9.01
N ALA A 289 10.71 -14.89 8.58
CA ALA A 289 10.01 -16.18 8.66
C ALA A 289 10.56 -17.23 7.68
N ASN A 290 11.09 -16.79 6.54
CA ASN A 290 11.57 -17.68 5.47
C ASN A 290 13.11 -17.84 5.46
N ALA A 291 13.87 -16.93 6.06
CA ALA A 291 15.34 -16.91 6.06
C ALA A 291 16.01 -18.17 6.68
N ASN A 292 15.24 -19.04 7.38
CA ASN A 292 15.76 -20.24 8.03
C ASN A 292 15.10 -21.53 7.52
N ARG A 293 14.37 -21.52 6.40
CA ARG A 293 13.61 -22.69 5.94
C ARG A 293 14.31 -23.59 4.96
N GLU A 294 15.30 -23.09 4.22
CA GLU A 294 16.15 -23.89 3.35
C GLU A 294 17.62 -23.65 3.70
N PRO A 295 18.35 -24.62 4.30
CA PRO A 295 19.80 -24.57 4.28
C PRO A 295 20.22 -24.61 2.81
N ILE A 296 20.90 -23.58 2.33
CA ILE A 296 21.60 -23.65 1.05
C ILE A 296 22.77 -24.59 1.30
N ASP A 297 22.62 -25.84 0.87
CA ASP A 297 23.74 -26.78 0.79
C ASP A 297 24.67 -26.25 -0.31
N VAL A 298 25.63 -25.45 0.09
CA VAL A 298 26.70 -25.02 -0.79
C VAL A 298 27.72 -26.15 -0.77
N ASP A 299 27.64 -27.02 -1.74
CA ASP A 299 28.72 -27.97 -2.02
C ASP A 299 29.98 -27.17 -2.37
N PHE A 300 30.80 -26.91 -1.37
CA PHE A 300 32.18 -26.49 -1.57
C PHE A 300 32.98 -27.71 -2.02
N GLU A 301 33.15 -27.93 -3.32
CA GLU A 301 34.26 -28.72 -3.82
C GLU A 301 35.53 -27.98 -3.46
N VAL A 302 36.14 -28.39 -2.35
CA VAL A 302 37.54 -28.07 -2.05
C VAL A 302 38.36 -28.82 -3.08
N LYS A 303 38.76 -28.18 -4.16
CA LYS A 303 39.85 -28.66 -4.99
C LYS A 303 41.14 -28.58 -4.17
N SER A 304 41.39 -29.61 -3.39
CA SER A 304 42.74 -29.92 -2.93
C SER A 304 43.49 -30.47 -4.12
N ASP A 305 44.48 -29.74 -4.59
CA ASP A 305 45.78 -30.31 -5.00
C ASP A 305 46.59 -29.26 -5.74
N GLN A 306 47.52 -28.68 -5.01
CA GLN A 306 48.88 -28.54 -5.48
C GLN A 306 49.81 -28.25 -4.29
N PRO A 307 51.01 -28.93 -4.20
CA PRO A 307 51.92 -28.75 -3.07
C PRO A 307 52.57 -27.36 -3.13
N ALA A 308 52.70 -26.76 -1.96
CA ALA A 308 53.39 -25.48 -1.79
C ALA A 308 54.87 -25.61 -2.18
N GLU A 309 55.26 -25.03 -3.31
CA GLU A 309 56.68 -24.70 -3.56
C GLU A 309 57.07 -23.52 -2.68
N GLN A 310 58.13 -23.74 -1.92
CA GLN A 310 58.75 -22.75 -1.05
C GLN A 310 59.29 -21.58 -1.89
N LEU A 311 58.62 -20.40 -1.78
CA LEU A 311 59.18 -19.15 -2.28
C LEU A 311 60.12 -18.57 -1.22
N VAL A 312 61.42 -18.60 -1.59
CA VAL A 312 62.53 -17.95 -0.88
C VAL A 312 62.28 -16.43 -0.82
N GLU A 313 62.23 -15.87 0.36
CA GLU A 313 62.19 -14.40 0.60
C GLU A 313 63.44 -13.74 -0.04
N GLN A 314 63.21 -12.83 -0.99
CA GLN A 314 64.16 -11.78 -1.37
C GLN A 314 63.72 -10.45 -0.80
N PRO A 315 64.65 -9.63 -0.29
CA PRO A 315 64.32 -8.36 0.36
C PRO A 315 63.83 -7.32 -0.67
N GLN A 316 62.67 -6.72 -0.36
CA GLN A 316 62.07 -5.62 -1.13
C GLN A 316 62.94 -4.38 -1.06
N GLN A 317 63.43 -3.88 -2.18
CA GLN A 317 63.93 -2.53 -2.39
C GLN A 317 62.70 -1.60 -2.58
N ALA A 318 62.76 -0.42 -1.93
CA ALA A 318 61.76 0.62 -2.04
C ALA A 318 61.65 1.15 -3.48
N PRO A 319 60.45 1.46 -4.00
CA PRO A 319 60.31 2.07 -5.31
C PRO A 319 60.57 3.59 -5.26
N GLU A 320 61.39 4.03 -6.19
CA GLU A 320 61.62 5.43 -6.55
C GLU A 320 60.34 6.05 -7.18
N PRO A 321 60.13 7.36 -7.07
CA PRO A 321 58.93 8.06 -7.56
C PRO A 321 58.99 8.20 -9.09
N THR A 322 58.00 7.63 -9.78
CA THR A 322 57.82 7.78 -11.23
C THR A 322 57.03 9.07 -11.51
N GLU A 323 57.63 9.92 -12.33
CA GLU A 323 57.05 11.14 -12.89
C GLU A 323 55.76 10.85 -13.67
N GLN A 324 54.75 11.70 -13.45
CA GLN A 324 53.47 11.73 -14.19
C GLN A 324 53.68 12.33 -15.57
N PRO A 325 53.15 11.75 -16.64
CA PRO A 325 53.01 12.42 -17.94
C PRO A 325 51.84 13.43 -17.93
N PRO A 326 51.91 14.48 -18.77
CA PRO A 326 50.97 15.59 -18.72
C PRO A 326 49.56 15.28 -19.23
N ASP A 327 48.63 15.93 -18.57
CA ASP A 327 47.19 15.99 -18.77
C ASP A 327 46.87 16.46 -20.20
N GLU A 328 46.21 15.62 -21.01
CA GLU A 328 45.60 16.03 -22.26
C GLU A 328 44.07 16.03 -22.13
N GLY A 329 43.51 17.25 -22.03
CA GLY A 329 42.33 17.62 -22.74
C GLY A 329 40.97 17.07 -22.25
N GLN A 330 40.41 17.62 -21.18
CA GLN A 330 38.97 17.63 -20.99
C GLN A 330 38.34 18.63 -21.98
N SER A 331 37.59 18.13 -22.97
CA SER A 331 36.71 18.96 -23.79
C SER A 331 35.50 19.40 -22.98
N ALA A 332 35.47 20.69 -22.65
CA ALA A 332 34.32 21.37 -22.08
C ALA A 332 33.17 21.39 -23.10
N PHE A 333 32.00 20.85 -22.70
CA PHE A 333 30.73 21.13 -23.38
C PHE A 333 30.32 22.55 -23.06
N ASP A 334 30.42 23.40 -24.08
CA ASP A 334 29.97 24.80 -24.09
C ASP A 334 28.42 24.81 -24.22
N PHE A 335 27.72 25.22 -23.18
CA PHE A 335 26.32 25.61 -23.23
C PHE A 335 26.24 27.07 -23.60
N GLY A 336 26.05 27.32 -24.91
CA GLY A 336 25.83 28.67 -25.44
C GLY A 336 24.65 29.37 -24.75
N ASP A 337 24.88 30.57 -24.30
CA ASP A 337 23.87 31.50 -23.81
C ASP A 337 22.81 31.82 -24.87
N PRO A 338 21.51 31.90 -24.49
CA PRO A 338 20.49 32.38 -25.41
C PRO A 338 20.60 33.91 -25.58
N ALA A 339 20.70 34.34 -26.80
CA ALA A 339 20.69 35.75 -27.21
C ALA A 339 19.39 36.47 -26.79
N PRO A 340 19.44 37.77 -26.49
CA PRO A 340 18.28 38.53 -26.04
C PRO A 340 17.31 38.78 -27.20
N ALA A 341 16.04 38.54 -26.97
CA ALA A 341 14.94 38.79 -27.88
C ALA A 341 14.78 40.30 -28.13
N ALA A 342 14.81 40.68 -29.40
CA ALA A 342 14.49 42.02 -29.87
C ALA A 342 13.00 42.34 -29.72
N ALA A 343 12.72 43.48 -29.11
CA ALA A 343 11.40 44.06 -29.04
C ALA A 343 10.94 44.51 -30.43
N THR A 344 9.79 44.03 -30.91
CA THR A 344 9.05 44.66 -31.99
C THR A 344 7.67 45.09 -31.51
N ALA A 345 7.44 46.38 -31.69
CA ALA A 345 6.21 47.08 -31.37
C ALA A 345 5.02 46.55 -32.19
N GLY A 346 3.80 46.63 -31.60
CA GLY A 346 2.56 46.38 -32.27
C GLY A 346 2.17 47.40 -33.32
N PRO A 347 1.08 47.20 -34.03
CA PRO A 347 -0.10 48.03 -33.79
C PRO A 347 -1.40 47.20 -33.75
N GLY A 348 -2.29 47.55 -32.94
CA GLY A 348 -3.59 48.12 -32.92
C GLY A 348 -4.56 47.72 -34.02
N PHE A 349 -5.57 46.90 -33.60
CA PHE A 349 -7.01 47.14 -33.78
C PHE A 349 -7.73 46.12 -32.93
#